data_9147a5e2fa8895f50d51b67ef912a118
#
_entry.id   9147a5e2fa8895f50d51b67ef912a118
#
_cell.length_a   1.000
_cell.length_b   1.000
_cell.length_c   1.000
_cell.angle_alpha   90.00
_cell.angle_beta   90.00
_cell.angle_gamma   90.00
#
_symmetry.space_group_name_H-M   'P 1'
#
loop_
_entity.id
_entity.type
_entity.pdbx_description
1 polymer ?
#
loop_
_entity_poly.entity_id
_entity_poly.type
_entity_poly.pdbx_seq_one_letter_code
_entity_poly.pdbx_strand_id
1 'polypeptide(L)'
;MKTLMQHADAAVAGGNASGRTWRILILSFWGVLICCVVIGSLLPAASPVMVAIGRLQIWDKMQHFGAYLALSFLPVIGFRDRRRGLMAGLSMFLLGALMEAGQHFSPGRAVELGDVLANGAGVSCGTLLGLPIRALIAIL
;
A
#
# COMPACT_ATOMS: atom_id res chain seq x y z
N MET A 1 -13.81 -11.26 -43.85
CA MET A 1 -12.92 -11.97 -42.91
C MET A 1 -11.80 -11.07 -42.35
N LYS A 2 -11.10 -10.28 -43.18
CA LYS A 2 -10.05 -9.33 -42.73
C LYS A 2 -10.52 -8.27 -41.70
N THR A 3 -11.72 -7.71 -41.92
CA THR A 3 -12.29 -6.64 -41.04
C THR A 3 -12.61 -7.16 -39.64
N LEU A 4 -13.12 -8.39 -39.51
CA LEU A 4 -13.39 -9.01 -38.20
C LEU A 4 -12.09 -9.28 -37.41
N MET A 5 -11.03 -9.70 -38.09
CA MET A 5 -9.71 -9.86 -37.42
C MET A 5 -9.16 -8.53 -36.97
N GLN A 6 -9.22 -7.45 -37.75
CA GLN A 6 -8.77 -6.12 -37.35
C GLN A 6 -9.53 -5.58 -36.13
N HIS A 7 -10.85 -5.81 -36.03
CA HIS A 7 -11.62 -5.40 -34.85
C HIS A 7 -11.25 -6.23 -33.60
N ALA A 8 -10.98 -7.54 -33.76
CA ALA A 8 -10.52 -8.38 -32.66
C ALA A 8 -9.14 -7.97 -32.15
N ASP A 9 -8.19 -7.69 -33.05
CA ASP A 9 -6.83 -7.24 -32.70
C ASP A 9 -6.84 -5.87 -32.02
N ALA A 10 -7.70 -4.94 -32.45
CA ALA A 10 -7.88 -3.63 -31.83
C ALA A 10 -8.48 -3.74 -30.41
N ALA A 11 -9.46 -4.65 -30.22
CA ALA A 11 -10.06 -4.88 -28.91
C ALA A 11 -9.05 -5.50 -27.91
N VAL A 12 -8.24 -6.46 -28.37
CA VAL A 12 -7.17 -7.08 -27.55
C VAL A 12 -6.09 -6.07 -27.21
N ALA A 13 -5.69 -5.24 -28.16
CA ALA A 13 -4.71 -4.18 -27.92
C ALA A 13 -5.22 -3.12 -26.93
N GLY A 14 -6.49 -2.73 -27.03
CA GLY A 14 -7.15 -1.80 -26.11
C GLY A 14 -7.25 -2.35 -24.68
N GLY A 15 -7.62 -3.62 -24.51
CA GLY A 15 -7.67 -4.30 -23.22
C GLY A 15 -6.29 -4.38 -22.53
N ASN A 16 -5.25 -4.67 -23.28
CA ASN A 16 -3.87 -4.71 -22.76
C ASN A 16 -3.36 -3.32 -22.35
N ALA A 17 -3.70 -2.27 -23.07
CA ALA A 17 -3.33 -0.89 -22.74
C ALA A 17 -4.01 -0.43 -21.45
N SER A 18 -5.32 -0.66 -21.31
CA SER A 18 -6.09 -0.35 -20.10
C SER A 18 -5.56 -1.09 -18.88
N GLY A 19 -5.32 -2.40 -19.00
CA GLY A 19 -4.77 -3.23 -17.94
C GLY A 19 -3.36 -2.82 -17.48
N ARG A 20 -2.57 -2.20 -18.34
CA ARG A 20 -1.25 -1.64 -18.01
C ARG A 20 -1.38 -0.31 -17.28
N THR A 21 -2.26 0.57 -17.73
CA THR A 21 -2.41 1.93 -17.19
C THR A 21 -2.87 1.91 -15.73
N TRP A 22 -3.92 1.15 -15.38
CA TRP A 22 -4.40 1.12 -14.01
C TRP A 22 -3.36 0.54 -13.03
N ARG A 23 -2.55 -0.46 -13.46
CA ARG A 23 -1.46 -0.98 -12.63
C ARG A 23 -0.39 0.06 -12.36
N ILE A 24 -0.02 0.86 -13.35
CA ILE A 24 0.91 1.97 -13.18
C ILE A 24 0.35 2.96 -12.17
N LEU A 25 -0.91 3.35 -12.30
CA LEU A 25 -1.55 4.29 -11.36
C LEU A 25 -1.56 3.75 -9.92
N ILE A 26 -1.93 2.49 -9.71
CA ILE A 26 -1.91 1.87 -8.37
C ILE A 26 -0.49 1.82 -7.80
N LEU A 27 0.50 1.42 -8.58
CA LEU A 27 1.88 1.33 -8.09
C LEU A 27 2.50 2.72 -7.86
N SER A 28 2.14 3.73 -8.66
CA SER A 28 2.54 5.12 -8.42
C SER A 28 1.91 5.64 -7.11
N PHE A 29 0.61 5.40 -6.92
CA PHE A 29 -0.07 5.77 -5.67
C PHE A 29 0.54 5.05 -4.46
N TRP A 30 0.86 3.76 -4.59
CA TRP A 30 1.57 3.01 -3.57
C TRP A 30 2.93 3.62 -3.21
N GLY A 31 3.72 4.03 -4.22
CA GLY A 31 5.00 4.72 -4.00
C GLY A 31 4.82 6.04 -3.24
N VAL A 32 3.83 6.84 -3.61
CA VAL A 32 3.48 8.09 -2.90
C VAL A 32 3.07 7.79 -1.45
N LEU A 33 2.25 6.77 -1.23
CA LEU A 33 1.82 6.37 0.11
C LEU A 33 2.99 5.92 0.99
N ILE A 34 3.95 5.17 0.44
CA ILE A 34 5.20 4.84 1.15
C ILE A 34 5.92 6.12 1.59
N CYS A 35 6.12 7.07 0.68
CA CYS A 35 6.76 8.34 1.01
C CYS A 35 6.01 9.09 2.11
N CYS A 36 4.68 9.17 2.04
CA CYS A 36 3.86 9.80 3.06
C CYS A 36 4.01 9.13 4.43
N VAL A 37 3.99 7.80 4.47
CA VAL A 37 4.15 7.04 5.73
C VAL A 37 5.55 7.22 6.29
N VAL A 38 6.61 7.12 5.48
CA VAL A 38 7.99 7.32 5.93
C VAL A 38 8.19 8.73 6.49
N ILE A 39 7.76 9.75 5.75
CA ILE A 39 7.88 11.14 6.20
C ILE A 39 7.06 11.35 7.47
N GLY A 40 5.78 10.95 7.47
CA GLY A 40 4.88 11.10 8.62
C GLY A 40 5.37 10.39 9.87
N SER A 41 5.93 9.18 9.72
CA SER A 41 6.48 8.42 10.87
C SER A 41 7.68 9.09 11.51
N LEU A 42 8.49 9.81 10.75
CA LEU A 42 9.72 10.44 11.24
C LEU A 42 9.54 11.90 11.63
N LEU A 43 8.39 12.51 11.38
CA LEU A 43 8.10 13.88 11.79
C LEU A 43 7.98 13.97 13.33
N PRO A 44 8.52 15.06 13.95
CA PRO A 44 8.29 15.34 15.37
C PRO A 44 6.81 15.43 15.70
N ALA A 45 6.41 14.96 16.90
CA ALA A 45 5.03 14.97 17.34
C ALA A 45 4.41 16.39 17.34
N ALA A 46 5.21 17.43 17.62
CA ALA A 46 4.80 18.83 17.61
C ALA A 46 4.73 19.45 16.20
N SER A 47 5.03 18.70 15.13
CA SER A 47 4.93 19.24 13.77
C SER A 47 3.49 19.60 13.41
N PRO A 48 3.25 20.65 12.59
CA PRO A 48 1.89 21.03 12.19
C PRO A 48 1.07 19.89 11.57
N VAL A 49 1.74 19.01 10.82
CA VAL A 49 1.12 17.83 10.19
C VAL A 49 0.65 16.84 11.25
N MET A 50 1.50 16.51 12.23
CA MET A 50 1.13 15.58 13.31
C MET A 50 0.03 16.13 14.21
N VAL A 51 0.07 17.42 14.50
CA VAL A 51 -0.99 18.10 15.25
C VAL A 51 -2.32 18.06 14.46
N ALA A 52 -2.28 18.27 13.14
CA ALA A 52 -3.48 18.17 12.30
C ALA A 52 -4.05 16.74 12.26
N ILE A 53 -3.19 15.71 12.15
CA ILE A 53 -3.61 14.31 12.20
C ILE A 53 -4.20 13.97 13.57
N GLY A 54 -3.60 14.44 14.66
CA GLY A 54 -4.12 14.23 16.02
C GLY A 54 -5.52 14.82 16.23
N ARG A 55 -5.87 15.89 15.53
CA ARG A 55 -7.23 16.47 15.58
C ARG A 55 -8.31 15.56 14.99
N LEU A 56 -7.95 14.57 14.16
CA LEU A 56 -8.90 13.61 13.61
C LEU A 56 -9.42 12.62 14.67
N GLN A 57 -8.82 12.61 15.86
CA GLN A 57 -9.20 11.74 17.00
C GLN A 57 -9.23 10.23 16.63
N ILE A 58 -8.53 9.85 15.57
CA ILE A 58 -8.36 8.45 15.20
C ILE A 58 -7.30 7.86 16.11
N TRP A 59 -7.64 6.78 16.79
CA TRP A 59 -6.72 6.06 17.67
C TRP A 59 -5.45 5.68 16.90
N ASP A 60 -4.29 5.95 17.48
CA ASP A 60 -2.99 5.83 16.82
C ASP A 60 -2.76 4.44 16.19
N LYS A 61 -3.06 3.38 16.93
CA LYS A 61 -2.98 1.99 16.43
C LYS A 61 -3.88 1.71 15.22
N MET A 62 -5.01 2.42 15.09
CA MET A 62 -5.86 2.33 13.90
C MET A 62 -5.24 3.03 12.70
N GLN A 63 -4.48 4.12 12.92
CA GLN A 63 -3.73 4.78 11.85
C GLN A 63 -2.63 3.86 11.33
N HIS A 64 -1.85 3.24 12.22
CA HIS A 64 -0.83 2.24 11.87
C HIS A 64 -1.45 1.06 11.11
N PHE A 65 -2.48 0.43 11.66
CA PHE A 65 -3.21 -0.66 11.01
C PHE A 65 -3.68 -0.29 9.60
N GLY A 66 -4.39 0.84 9.46
CA GLY A 66 -4.96 1.28 8.17
C GLY A 66 -3.90 1.62 7.13
N ALA A 67 -2.82 2.31 7.54
CA ALA A 67 -1.72 2.63 6.66
C ALA A 67 -1.03 1.36 6.12
N TYR A 68 -0.70 0.42 7.00
CA TYR A 68 0.00 -0.82 6.61
C TYR A 68 -0.91 -1.83 5.90
N LEU A 69 -2.23 -1.79 6.16
CA LEU A 69 -3.20 -2.51 5.35
C LEU A 69 -3.17 -2.02 3.89
N ALA A 70 -3.26 -0.70 3.68
CA ALA A 70 -3.21 -0.13 2.33
C ALA A 70 -1.85 -0.38 1.65
N LEU A 71 -0.73 -0.21 2.38
CA LEU A 71 0.62 -0.44 1.88
C LEU A 71 0.85 -1.89 1.43
N SER A 72 0.20 -2.86 2.06
CA SER A 72 0.33 -4.28 1.69
C SER A 72 -0.67 -4.72 0.64
N PHE A 73 -1.88 -4.17 0.66
CA PHE A 73 -2.94 -4.49 -0.29
C PHE A 73 -2.61 -4.04 -1.72
N LEU A 74 -2.16 -2.78 -1.87
CA LEU A 74 -1.92 -2.16 -3.17
C LEU A 74 -0.90 -2.92 -4.04
N PRO A 75 0.28 -3.33 -3.54
CA PRO A 75 1.22 -4.07 -4.36
C PRO A 75 0.72 -5.47 -4.72
N VAL A 76 -0.05 -6.14 -3.84
CA VAL A 76 -0.62 -7.46 -4.14
C VAL A 76 -1.52 -7.40 -5.36
N ILE A 77 -2.34 -6.36 -5.52
CA ILE A 77 -3.22 -6.19 -6.68
C ILE A 77 -2.49 -5.52 -7.87
N GLY A 78 -1.54 -4.61 -7.63
CA GLY A 78 -0.89 -3.78 -8.64
C GLY A 78 0.17 -4.52 -9.46
N PHE A 79 1.03 -5.34 -8.85
CA PHE A 79 2.05 -6.08 -9.59
C PHE A 79 1.46 -7.14 -10.49
N ARG A 80 1.98 -7.25 -11.73
CA ARG A 80 1.56 -8.30 -12.68
C ARG A 80 1.94 -9.70 -12.15
N ASP A 81 3.13 -9.84 -11.60
CA ASP A 81 3.63 -11.07 -11.00
C ASP A 81 3.13 -11.22 -9.56
N ARG A 82 2.49 -12.37 -9.25
CA ARG A 82 1.93 -12.65 -7.92
C ARG A 82 3.00 -12.65 -6.84
N ARG A 83 4.15 -13.29 -7.13
CA ARG A 83 5.24 -13.41 -6.16
C ARG A 83 5.81 -12.05 -5.81
N ARG A 84 6.05 -11.19 -6.82
CA ARG A 84 6.52 -9.82 -6.59
C ARG A 84 5.53 -9.00 -5.78
N GLY A 85 4.23 -9.09 -6.09
CA GLY A 85 3.19 -8.41 -5.31
C GLY A 85 3.16 -8.85 -3.86
N LEU A 86 3.22 -10.16 -3.60
CA LEU A 86 3.27 -10.71 -2.25
C LEU A 86 4.53 -10.28 -1.50
N MET A 87 5.71 -10.40 -2.13
CA MET A 87 6.96 -9.98 -1.50
C MET A 87 6.96 -8.49 -1.17
N ALA A 88 6.48 -7.65 -2.07
CA ALA A 88 6.34 -6.22 -1.84
C ALA A 88 5.35 -5.91 -0.70
N GLY A 89 4.19 -6.59 -0.65
CA GLY A 89 3.22 -6.45 0.44
C GLY A 89 3.80 -6.86 1.79
N LEU A 90 4.42 -8.03 1.86
CA LEU A 90 5.01 -8.55 3.10
C LEU A 90 6.22 -7.73 3.57
N SER A 91 7.01 -7.15 2.64
CA SER A 91 8.15 -6.29 3.01
C SER A 91 7.72 -5.00 3.73
N MET A 92 6.44 -4.61 3.64
CA MET A 92 5.91 -3.47 4.39
C MET A 92 5.94 -3.70 5.91
N PHE A 93 5.95 -4.95 6.38
CA PHE A 93 6.17 -5.23 7.79
C PHE A 93 7.57 -4.82 8.25
N LEU A 94 8.59 -5.11 7.43
CA LEU A 94 9.95 -4.67 7.71
C LEU A 94 10.06 -3.14 7.68
N LEU A 95 9.40 -2.49 6.72
CA LEU A 95 9.31 -1.03 6.69
C LEU A 95 8.69 -0.50 7.98
N GLY A 96 7.59 -1.10 8.46
CA GLY A 96 6.92 -0.72 9.72
C GLY A 96 7.84 -0.83 10.92
N ALA A 97 8.57 -1.93 11.04
CA ALA A 97 9.52 -2.13 12.13
C ALA A 97 10.69 -1.12 12.07
N LEU A 98 11.16 -0.79 10.87
CA LEU A 98 12.21 0.23 10.68
C LEU A 98 11.70 1.63 11.02
N MET A 99 10.46 1.97 10.66
CA MET A 99 9.87 3.26 11.01
C MET A 99 9.68 3.39 12.52
N GLU A 100 9.21 2.35 13.18
CA GLU A 100 9.06 2.31 14.64
C GLU A 100 10.42 2.51 15.33
N ALA A 101 11.46 1.80 14.88
CA ALA A 101 12.82 2.02 15.38
C ALA A 101 13.33 3.45 15.10
N GLY A 102 12.99 4.01 13.93
CA GLY A 102 13.34 5.40 13.56
C GLY A 102 12.65 6.45 14.42
N GLN A 103 11.45 6.18 14.91
CA GLN A 103 10.72 7.08 15.82
C GLN A 103 11.45 7.32 17.15
N HIS A 104 12.30 6.40 17.57
CA HIS A 104 13.17 6.60 18.73
C HIS A 104 14.03 7.88 18.64
N PHE A 105 14.37 8.28 17.42
CA PHE A 105 15.17 9.49 17.16
C PHE A 105 14.30 10.73 16.90
N SER A 106 12.99 10.61 16.93
CA SER A 106 12.05 11.68 16.60
C SER A 106 11.52 12.33 17.88
N PRO A 107 11.72 13.65 18.12
CA PRO A 107 11.30 14.32 19.35
C PRO A 107 9.79 14.15 19.61
N GLY A 108 9.47 13.74 20.85
CA GLY A 108 8.07 13.56 21.30
C GLY A 108 7.37 12.30 20.77
N ARG A 109 8.12 11.39 20.13
CA ARG A 109 7.63 10.06 19.75
C ARG A 109 8.07 9.00 20.76
N ALA A 110 7.23 8.00 20.96
CA ALA A 110 7.55 6.82 21.75
C ALA A 110 7.53 5.59 20.85
N VAL A 111 8.46 4.66 21.07
CA VAL A 111 8.45 3.35 20.40
C VAL A 111 7.50 2.44 21.18
N GLU A 112 6.43 2.00 20.53
CA GLU A 112 5.42 1.14 21.15
C GLU A 112 5.32 -0.21 20.45
N LEU A 113 5.46 -1.30 21.19
CA LEU A 113 5.22 -2.65 20.66
C LEU A 113 3.81 -2.80 20.06
N GLY A 114 2.83 -2.07 20.61
CA GLY A 114 1.47 -2.02 20.09
C GLY A 114 1.38 -1.56 18.65
N ASP A 115 2.24 -0.63 18.25
CA ASP A 115 2.26 -0.09 16.88
C ASP A 115 2.91 -1.07 15.92
N VAL A 116 3.95 -1.78 16.34
CA VAL A 116 4.52 -2.91 15.57
C VAL A 116 3.47 -4.00 15.34
N LEU A 117 2.68 -4.34 16.36
CA LEU A 117 1.58 -5.31 16.24
C LEU A 117 0.48 -4.82 15.31
N ALA A 118 0.10 -3.54 15.40
CA ALA A 118 -0.88 -2.92 14.50
C ALA A 118 -0.40 -2.92 13.04
N ASN A 119 0.88 -2.61 12.81
CA ASN A 119 1.52 -2.70 11.50
C ASN A 119 1.45 -4.14 10.95
N GLY A 120 1.81 -5.13 11.76
CA GLY A 120 1.77 -6.55 11.38
C GLY A 120 0.36 -7.04 11.07
N ALA A 121 -0.63 -6.64 11.87
CA ALA A 121 -2.04 -6.94 11.62
C ALA A 121 -2.51 -6.30 10.30
N GLY A 122 -2.17 -5.03 10.06
CA GLY A 122 -2.46 -4.32 8.82
C GLY A 122 -1.87 -5.03 7.60
N VAL A 123 -0.58 -5.39 7.66
CA VAL A 123 0.12 -6.14 6.59
C VAL A 123 -0.58 -7.47 6.30
N SER A 124 -0.91 -8.22 7.33
CA SER A 124 -1.58 -9.52 7.19
C SER A 124 -2.95 -9.37 6.55
N CYS A 125 -3.78 -8.46 7.05
CA CYS A 125 -5.12 -8.20 6.50
C CYS A 125 -5.04 -7.68 5.06
N GLY A 126 -4.17 -6.73 4.77
CA GLY A 126 -4.01 -6.16 3.43
C GLY A 126 -3.58 -7.21 2.41
N THR A 127 -2.62 -8.07 2.77
CA THR A 127 -2.17 -9.17 1.93
C THR A 127 -3.29 -10.19 1.67
N LEU A 128 -3.99 -10.61 2.75
CA LEU A 128 -5.08 -11.59 2.65
C LEU A 128 -6.26 -11.08 1.82
N LEU A 129 -6.64 -9.81 1.97
CA LEU A 129 -7.70 -9.17 1.18
C LEU A 129 -7.28 -8.96 -0.28
N GLY A 130 -6.01 -8.66 -0.52
CA GLY A 130 -5.49 -8.43 -1.86
C GLY A 130 -5.51 -9.67 -2.75
N LEU A 131 -5.34 -10.87 -2.18
CA LEU A 131 -5.29 -12.12 -2.94
C LEU A 131 -6.59 -12.43 -3.71
N PRO A 132 -7.78 -12.46 -3.09
CA PRO A 132 -9.03 -12.74 -3.80
C PRO A 132 -9.38 -11.62 -4.79
N ILE A 133 -9.12 -10.36 -4.44
CA ILE A 133 -9.37 -9.23 -5.34
C ILE A 133 -8.47 -9.32 -6.58
N ARG A 134 -7.20 -9.66 -6.40
CA ARG A 134 -6.30 -9.93 -7.53
C ARG A 134 -6.81 -11.05 -8.43
N ALA A 135 -7.32 -12.15 -7.85
CA ALA A 135 -7.87 -13.27 -8.61
C ALA A 135 -9.10 -12.82 -9.43
N LEU A 136 -9.97 -12.01 -8.84
CA LEU A 136 -11.14 -11.45 -9.52
C LEU A 136 -10.71 -10.54 -10.70
N ILE A 137 -9.74 -9.64 -10.49
CA ILE A 137 -9.22 -8.76 -11.56
C ILE A 137 -8.59 -9.56 -12.72
N ALA A 138 -8.03 -10.75 -12.44
CA ALA A 138 -7.42 -11.58 -13.47
C ALA A 138 -8.43 -12.31 -14.36
N ILE A 139 -9.69 -12.37 -13.97
CA ILE A 139 -10.80 -13.00 -14.73
C ILE A 139 -11.51 -11.97 -15.61
N LEU A 140 -11.47 -10.69 -15.27
CA LEU A 140 -12.05 -9.56 -16.00
C LEU A 140 -11.12 -9.05 -17.10
#